data_bac3a2e030efb7648c0601edb329488b
#
_entry.id   bac3a2e030efb7648c0601edb329488b
#
_cell.length_a   1.000
_cell.length_b   1.000
_cell.length_c   1.000
_cell.angle_alpha   90.00
_cell.angle_beta   90.00
_cell.angle_gamma   90.00
#
_symmetry.space_group_name_H-M   'P 1'
#
loop_
_entity.id
_entity.type
_entity.pdbx_description
1 polymer ?
#
loop_
_entity_poly.entity_id
_entity_poly.type
_entity_poly.pdbx_seq_one_letter_code
_entity_poly.pdbx_strand_id
1 'polypeptide(L)'
;MKFYIALALALFGISQSPADDHAVVLVYHHVSEETPALTSVTPTAFDSHLDYLQEHGFTVLPLARIIEDLREGLELPQNTVAITFDDAYRSVYTEAFPRLRKRGWPFTIFVSSEGVDRGYGDYLDWSQLRELADAGVELGNHSHTHAHLVRRLPDESETAWRQRVSADIDTAAQRLRAQTGSDSKLFAYPYGEYSQSLQAIVKEKGYFGIAQQSGALGGQSDFLALPRFPMSRSYSDLRRFATSVNSRPLPVTSVSTTGADEISFRPLKELRLTLADGDYRAQQLACYRASGAPLQLTVIRQKPLTISVAVSGKQPAGRHKINCTAPASEDAGVYFWYSHQWLIKQADGGWYRE
;
A
#
# COMPACT_ATOMS: atom_id res chain seq x y z
N MET A 1 -33.93 62.71 15.56
CA MET A 1 -32.87 62.14 14.74
C MET A 1 -32.61 60.70 15.23
N LYS A 2 -33.10 59.70 14.51
CA LYS A 2 -32.89 58.28 14.86
C LYS A 2 -31.74 57.76 13.99
N PHE A 3 -30.59 57.41 14.60
CA PHE A 3 -29.47 56.79 13.93
C PHE A 3 -29.73 55.29 13.82
N TYR A 4 -29.81 54.76 12.61
CA TYR A 4 -29.79 53.33 12.32
C TYR A 4 -28.33 52.92 12.10
N ILE A 5 -27.81 52.08 13.00
CA ILE A 5 -26.52 51.41 12.81
C ILE A 5 -26.80 50.14 11.97
N ALA A 6 -26.33 50.14 10.73
CA ALA A 6 -26.36 48.95 9.88
C ALA A 6 -25.17 48.03 10.26
N LEU A 7 -25.48 46.87 10.83
CA LEU A 7 -24.50 45.83 11.14
C LEU A 7 -24.22 45.03 9.84
N ALA A 8 -23.05 45.26 9.24
CA ALA A 8 -22.60 44.47 8.10
C ALA A 8 -22.11 43.11 8.61
N LEU A 9 -22.87 42.04 8.39
CA LEU A 9 -22.40 40.65 8.56
C LEU A 9 -21.42 40.36 7.42
N ALA A 10 -20.14 40.28 7.74
CA ALA A 10 -19.10 39.71 6.84
C ALA A 10 -19.32 38.19 6.82
N LEU A 11 -19.91 37.67 5.76
CA LEU A 11 -19.91 36.25 5.43
C LEU A 11 -18.47 35.85 5.06
N PHE A 12 -17.75 35.29 6.01
CA PHE A 12 -16.53 34.53 5.68
C PHE A 12 -16.96 33.31 4.88
N GLY A 13 -16.79 33.37 3.58
CA GLY A 13 -16.88 32.20 2.72
C GLY A 13 -15.81 31.19 3.16
N ILE A 14 -16.24 30.08 3.77
CA ILE A 14 -15.38 28.94 3.97
C ILE A 14 -15.09 28.42 2.57
N SER A 15 -13.88 28.70 2.06
CA SER A 15 -13.36 28.08 0.85
C SER A 15 -13.21 26.60 1.18
N GLN A 16 -14.15 25.76 0.74
CA GLN A 16 -13.97 24.32 0.79
C GLN A 16 -12.77 24.00 -0.10
N SER A 17 -11.74 23.41 0.48
CA SER A 17 -10.65 22.83 -0.29
C SER A 17 -11.25 21.79 -1.25
N PRO A 18 -10.76 21.69 -2.49
CA PRO A 18 -11.19 20.62 -3.37
C PRO A 18 -11.02 19.25 -2.67
N ALA A 19 -11.99 18.38 -2.86
CA ALA A 19 -12.05 17.08 -2.21
C ALA A 19 -11.75 15.97 -3.24
N ASP A 20 -11.16 14.87 -2.75
CA ASP A 20 -10.87 13.67 -3.54
C ASP A 20 -11.55 12.44 -2.91
N ASP A 21 -11.79 11.41 -3.73
CA ASP A 21 -12.33 10.11 -3.30
C ASP A 21 -11.24 9.04 -3.22
N HIS A 22 -9.96 9.44 -3.25
CA HIS A 22 -8.83 8.54 -3.29
C HIS A 22 -7.60 9.10 -2.57
N ALA A 23 -6.65 8.21 -2.30
CA ALA A 23 -5.34 8.55 -1.76
C ALA A 23 -4.24 7.66 -2.33
N VAL A 24 -3.00 8.09 -2.15
CA VAL A 24 -1.82 7.27 -2.45
C VAL A 24 -1.09 6.91 -1.17
N VAL A 25 -0.66 5.65 -1.06
CA VAL A 25 0.15 5.18 0.06
C VAL A 25 1.54 4.82 -0.44
N LEU A 26 2.56 5.39 0.20
CA LEU A 26 3.97 5.17 -0.12
C LEU A 26 4.56 4.17 0.86
N VAL A 27 5.33 3.20 0.38
CA VAL A 27 6.07 2.28 1.25
C VAL A 27 7.57 2.42 1.07
N TYR A 28 8.24 2.69 2.18
CA TYR A 28 9.68 2.70 2.37
C TYR A 28 10.08 1.58 3.33
N HIS A 29 11.38 1.28 3.41
CA HIS A 29 11.96 0.39 4.42
C HIS A 29 13.17 1.10 5.05
N HIS A 30 14.27 1.23 4.32
CA HIS A 30 15.43 2.00 4.78
C HIS A 30 15.51 3.38 4.14
N VAL A 31 15.95 4.37 4.91
CA VAL A 31 16.45 5.66 4.41
C VAL A 31 17.96 5.70 4.65
N SER A 32 18.74 5.18 3.71
CA SER A 32 20.17 4.94 3.92
C SER A 32 20.90 4.73 2.60
N GLU A 33 22.17 5.07 2.55
CA GLU A 33 23.09 4.75 1.45
C GLU A 33 23.88 3.44 1.71
N GLU A 34 23.88 2.95 2.95
CA GLU A 34 24.71 1.82 3.40
C GLU A 34 23.97 0.48 3.39
N THR A 35 22.64 0.50 3.21
CA THR A 35 21.78 -0.68 3.23
C THR A 35 21.46 -1.17 1.81
N PRO A 36 20.97 -2.43 1.63
CA PRO A 36 20.71 -2.98 0.29
C PRO A 36 19.77 -2.10 -0.54
N ALA A 37 20.19 -1.71 -1.75
CA ALA A 37 19.44 -0.83 -2.63
C ALA A 37 18.02 -1.33 -2.97
N LEU A 38 17.77 -2.65 -2.84
CA LEU A 38 16.45 -3.26 -3.07
C LEU A 38 15.37 -2.74 -2.12
N THR A 39 15.76 -2.35 -0.90
CA THR A 39 14.88 -1.92 0.17
C THR A 39 15.17 -0.50 0.63
N SER A 40 16.11 0.19 -0.04
CA SER A 40 16.60 1.51 0.41
C SER A 40 16.25 2.63 -0.55
N VAL A 41 16.00 3.79 0.03
CA VAL A 41 16.05 5.10 -0.61
C VAL A 41 17.18 5.90 0.05
N THR A 42 17.94 6.68 -0.71
CA THR A 42 18.97 7.54 -0.12
C THR A 42 18.31 8.70 0.65
N PRO A 43 18.95 9.26 1.70
CA PRO A 43 18.44 10.45 2.40
C PRO A 43 18.16 11.62 1.44
N THR A 44 19.03 11.83 0.45
CA THR A 44 18.85 12.87 -0.56
C THR A 44 17.63 12.64 -1.44
N ALA A 45 17.38 11.39 -1.89
CA ALA A 45 16.19 11.08 -2.67
C ALA A 45 14.93 11.18 -1.81
N PHE A 46 15.00 10.78 -0.53
CA PHE A 46 13.90 10.95 0.41
C PHE A 46 13.55 12.41 0.62
N ASP A 47 14.55 13.30 0.83
CA ASP A 47 14.34 14.74 0.90
C ASP A 47 13.66 15.27 -0.37
N SER A 48 14.12 14.86 -1.55
CA SER A 48 13.50 15.25 -2.83
C SER A 48 12.03 14.83 -2.94
N HIS A 49 11.66 13.65 -2.41
CA HIS A 49 10.27 13.20 -2.34
C HIS A 49 9.44 14.11 -1.42
N LEU A 50 9.96 14.42 -0.23
CA LEU A 50 9.24 15.26 0.72
C LEU A 50 9.09 16.70 0.20
N ASP A 51 10.11 17.23 -0.43
CA ASP A 51 10.07 18.58 -1.04
C ASP A 51 9.04 18.61 -2.19
N TYR A 52 9.02 17.55 -3.04
CA TYR A 52 8.00 17.43 -4.09
C TYR A 52 6.58 17.47 -3.52
N LEU A 53 6.30 16.68 -2.47
CA LEU A 53 4.98 16.69 -1.83
C LEU A 53 4.62 18.09 -1.30
N GLN A 54 5.55 18.75 -0.67
CA GLN A 54 5.34 20.09 -0.11
C GLN A 54 5.11 21.15 -1.20
N GLU A 55 5.94 21.16 -2.24
CA GLU A 55 5.88 22.14 -3.34
C GLU A 55 4.62 21.99 -4.19
N HIS A 56 4.07 20.76 -4.30
CA HIS A 56 2.87 20.47 -5.08
C HIS A 56 1.58 20.39 -4.23
N GLY A 57 1.64 20.83 -2.97
CA GLY A 57 0.45 20.98 -2.12
C GLY A 57 -0.20 19.64 -1.73
N PHE A 58 0.58 18.57 -1.58
CA PHE A 58 0.05 17.30 -1.08
C PHE A 58 -0.30 17.39 0.41
N THR A 59 -1.41 16.74 0.78
CA THR A 59 -1.84 16.61 2.16
C THR A 59 -1.41 15.25 2.70
N VAL A 60 -0.46 15.26 3.66
CA VAL A 60 0.00 14.04 4.31
C VAL A 60 -0.89 13.73 5.51
N LEU A 61 -1.60 12.59 5.49
CA LEU A 61 -2.51 12.15 6.54
C LEU A 61 -2.09 10.81 7.17
N PRO A 62 -2.51 10.53 8.43
CA PRO A 62 -2.38 9.20 9.01
C PRO A 62 -3.12 8.16 8.17
N LEU A 63 -2.48 6.99 7.97
CA LEU A 63 -3.05 5.93 7.12
C LEU A 63 -4.38 5.40 7.65
N ALA A 64 -4.51 5.22 8.97
CA ALA A 64 -5.75 4.76 9.58
C ALA A 64 -6.93 5.70 9.25
N ARG A 65 -6.70 7.02 9.36
CA ARG A 65 -7.72 8.03 9.03
C ARG A 65 -8.15 7.95 7.56
N ILE A 66 -7.19 7.86 6.63
CA ILE A 66 -7.52 7.73 5.19
C ILE A 66 -8.40 6.50 4.95
N ILE A 67 -8.06 5.36 5.56
CA ILE A 67 -8.80 4.11 5.40
C ILE A 67 -10.22 4.24 5.97
N GLU A 68 -10.37 4.84 7.15
CA GLU A 68 -11.66 5.05 7.80
C GLU A 68 -12.54 5.99 6.98
N ASP A 69 -12.02 7.15 6.57
CA ASP A 69 -12.74 8.13 5.76
C ASP A 69 -13.23 7.50 4.44
N LEU A 70 -12.36 6.79 3.70
CA LEU A 70 -12.74 6.12 2.45
C LEU A 70 -13.75 4.99 2.65
N ARG A 71 -13.65 4.21 3.72
CA ARG A 71 -14.60 3.15 4.04
C ARG A 71 -15.99 3.70 4.36
N GLU A 72 -16.05 4.86 4.99
CA GLU A 72 -17.29 5.56 5.33
C GLU A 72 -17.84 6.38 4.16
N GLY A 73 -17.13 6.43 3.04
CA GLY A 73 -17.51 7.21 1.86
C GLY A 73 -17.35 8.72 2.06
N LEU A 74 -16.46 9.11 2.98
CA LEU A 74 -16.12 10.50 3.22
C LEU A 74 -15.09 11.00 2.21
N GLU A 75 -15.17 12.26 1.87
CA GLU A 75 -14.22 12.93 1.00
C GLU A 75 -12.90 13.22 1.74
N LEU A 76 -11.79 13.00 1.05
CA LEU A 76 -10.44 13.34 1.52
C LEU A 76 -10.02 14.72 0.98
N PRO A 77 -9.10 15.43 1.66
CA PRO A 77 -8.43 16.57 1.06
C PRO A 77 -7.77 16.20 -0.27
N GLN A 78 -7.75 17.12 -1.22
CA GLN A 78 -7.10 16.91 -2.52
C GLN A 78 -5.62 16.53 -2.35
N ASN A 79 -5.12 15.67 -3.24
CA ASN A 79 -3.75 15.18 -3.21
C ASN A 79 -3.38 14.51 -1.87
N THR A 80 -4.27 13.68 -1.32
CA THR A 80 -3.99 12.97 -0.06
C THR A 80 -2.97 11.85 -0.26
N VAL A 81 -1.96 11.82 0.63
CA VAL A 81 -0.92 10.80 0.65
C VAL A 81 -0.66 10.30 2.08
N ALA A 82 -0.38 9.00 2.24
CA ALA A 82 0.18 8.44 3.46
C ALA A 82 1.63 7.97 3.23
N ILE A 83 2.48 8.17 4.24
CA ILE A 83 3.87 7.71 4.25
C ILE A 83 3.96 6.53 5.20
N THR A 84 4.47 5.39 4.72
CA THR A 84 4.62 4.19 5.53
C THR A 84 6.02 3.60 5.43
N PHE A 85 6.45 2.94 6.51
CA PHE A 85 7.71 2.21 6.58
C PHE A 85 7.44 0.79 7.07
N ASP A 86 8.05 -0.21 6.43
CA ASP A 86 7.98 -1.59 6.87
C ASP A 86 9.21 -1.95 7.71
N ASP A 87 9.11 -3.03 8.50
CA ASP A 87 10.14 -3.71 9.28
C ASP A 87 10.60 -2.99 10.57
N ALA A 88 10.43 -1.69 10.71
CA ALA A 88 10.93 -0.89 11.82
C ALA A 88 12.48 -0.80 11.87
N TYR A 89 13.12 -0.50 10.76
CA TYR A 89 14.56 -0.30 10.68
C TYR A 89 15.02 1.01 11.35
N ARG A 90 16.22 0.96 11.91
CA ARG A 90 16.83 2.09 12.66
C ARG A 90 16.94 3.37 11.83
N SER A 91 17.18 3.27 10.53
CA SER A 91 17.25 4.42 9.62
C SER A 91 15.95 5.23 9.55
N VAL A 92 14.81 4.64 9.90
CA VAL A 92 13.54 5.37 10.01
C VAL A 92 13.59 6.37 11.17
N TYR A 93 14.19 5.99 12.29
CA TYR A 93 14.37 6.88 13.46
C TYR A 93 15.44 7.95 13.22
N THR A 94 16.60 7.55 12.67
CA THR A 94 17.74 8.46 12.52
C THR A 94 17.59 9.43 11.35
N GLU A 95 16.94 9.00 10.26
CA GLU A 95 16.86 9.76 9.01
C GLU A 95 15.46 10.26 8.67
N ALA A 96 14.46 9.35 8.69
CA ALA A 96 13.10 9.71 8.26
C ALA A 96 12.37 10.58 9.29
N PHE A 97 12.37 10.16 10.56
CA PHE A 97 11.62 10.82 11.62
C PHE A 97 11.98 12.31 11.80
N PRO A 98 13.26 12.74 11.88
CA PRO A 98 13.59 14.17 12.01
C PRO A 98 13.06 14.99 10.84
N ARG A 99 13.09 14.45 9.63
CA ARG A 99 12.65 15.12 8.40
C ARG A 99 11.14 15.30 8.35
N LEU A 100 10.39 14.24 8.72
CA LEU A 100 8.94 14.24 8.77
C LEU A 100 8.43 15.12 9.93
N ARG A 101 9.04 15.01 11.11
CA ARG A 101 8.72 15.83 12.29
C ARG A 101 8.90 17.33 12.00
N LYS A 102 9.97 17.72 11.28
CA LYS A 102 10.22 19.11 10.88
C LYS A 102 9.09 19.70 10.03
N ARG A 103 8.40 18.84 9.25
CA ARG A 103 7.27 19.22 8.40
C ARG A 103 5.91 19.05 9.11
N GLY A 104 5.90 18.52 10.32
CA GLY A 104 4.66 18.17 11.05
C GLY A 104 3.85 17.07 10.35
N TRP A 105 4.50 16.19 9.60
CA TRP A 105 3.84 15.15 8.81
C TRP A 105 3.74 13.84 9.57
N PRO A 106 2.52 13.26 9.64
CA PRO A 106 2.32 11.93 10.20
C PRO A 106 2.89 10.84 9.28
N PHE A 107 3.21 9.70 9.88
CA PHE A 107 3.59 8.49 9.15
C PHE A 107 3.30 7.24 9.98
N THR A 108 3.33 6.08 9.32
CA THR A 108 3.07 4.78 9.94
C THR A 108 4.31 3.90 9.84
N ILE A 109 4.67 3.20 10.91
CA ILE A 109 5.68 2.14 10.91
C ILE A 109 5.00 0.80 11.14
N PHE A 110 5.17 -0.16 10.24
CA PHE A 110 4.75 -1.53 10.42
C PHE A 110 5.88 -2.32 11.07
N VAL A 111 5.65 -2.79 12.30
CA VAL A 111 6.69 -3.34 13.17
C VAL A 111 6.68 -4.86 13.11
N SER A 112 7.80 -5.45 12.69
CA SER A 112 8.09 -6.88 12.86
C SER A 112 8.74 -7.08 14.24
N SER A 113 7.95 -7.60 15.20
CA SER A 113 8.32 -7.48 16.62
C SER A 113 9.44 -8.43 17.07
N GLU A 114 9.71 -9.54 16.38
CA GLU A 114 10.81 -10.45 16.74
C GLU A 114 12.19 -9.80 16.55
N GLY A 115 12.39 -9.05 15.47
CA GLY A 115 13.64 -8.34 15.22
C GLY A 115 13.96 -7.31 16.31
N VAL A 116 12.91 -6.62 16.79
CA VAL A 116 13.00 -5.66 17.90
C VAL A 116 13.29 -6.39 19.22
N ASP A 117 12.56 -7.48 19.51
CA ASP A 117 12.75 -8.28 20.72
C ASP A 117 14.16 -8.88 20.85
N ARG A 118 14.70 -9.31 19.72
CA ARG A 118 16.07 -9.89 19.65
C ARG A 118 17.18 -8.84 19.62
N GLY A 119 16.82 -7.55 19.46
CA GLY A 119 17.79 -6.46 19.40
C GLY A 119 18.72 -6.57 18.18
N TYR A 120 18.19 -6.97 17.02
CA TYR A 120 18.99 -7.00 15.80
C TYR A 120 19.48 -5.60 15.44
N GLY A 121 20.76 -5.49 15.07
CA GLY A 121 21.47 -4.21 14.98
C GLY A 121 20.85 -3.18 14.03
N ASP A 122 20.13 -3.63 13.03
CA ASP A 122 19.50 -2.75 12.03
C ASP A 122 18.06 -2.34 12.39
N TYR A 123 17.49 -2.93 13.44
CA TYR A 123 16.14 -2.62 13.91
C TYR A 123 16.14 -1.53 14.97
N LEU A 124 15.00 -0.87 15.12
CA LEU A 124 14.70 -0.02 16.28
C LEU A 124 14.61 -0.87 17.54
N ASP A 125 14.92 -0.28 18.67
CA ASP A 125 14.57 -0.86 19.97
C ASP A 125 13.20 -0.36 20.47
N TRP A 126 12.68 -0.99 21.55
CA TRP A 126 11.39 -0.61 22.10
C TRP A 126 11.38 0.78 22.72
N SER A 127 12.52 1.33 23.17
CA SER A 127 12.57 2.68 23.70
C SER A 127 12.39 3.72 22.60
N GLN A 128 13.01 3.50 21.44
CA GLN A 128 12.85 4.33 20.24
C GLN A 128 11.42 4.25 19.69
N LEU A 129 10.82 3.04 19.65
CA LEU A 129 9.43 2.88 19.24
C LEU A 129 8.44 3.58 20.18
N ARG A 130 8.69 3.60 21.50
CA ARG A 130 7.89 4.40 22.44
C ARG A 130 8.01 5.90 22.16
N GLU A 131 9.24 6.40 21.98
CA GLU A 131 9.45 7.81 21.65
C GLU A 131 8.71 8.21 20.37
N LEU A 132 8.73 7.35 19.34
CA LEU A 132 7.99 7.57 18.10
C LEU A 132 6.47 7.57 18.35
N ALA A 133 5.95 6.62 19.13
CA ALA A 133 4.53 6.55 19.50
C ALA A 133 4.09 7.80 20.29
N ASP A 134 4.91 8.23 21.27
CA ASP A 134 4.67 9.44 22.09
C ASP A 134 4.69 10.71 21.22
N ALA A 135 5.44 10.70 20.11
CA ALA A 135 5.46 11.76 19.12
C ALA A 135 4.31 11.68 18.11
N GLY A 136 3.38 10.72 18.24
CA GLY A 136 2.20 10.56 17.40
C GLY A 136 2.42 9.72 16.12
N VAL A 137 3.52 8.99 16.02
CA VAL A 137 3.75 8.03 14.92
C VAL A 137 2.85 6.82 15.11
N GLU A 138 2.12 6.43 14.06
CA GLU A 138 1.29 5.24 14.08
C GLU A 138 2.14 3.98 13.96
N LEU A 139 1.97 3.01 14.90
CA LEU A 139 2.67 1.74 14.87
C LEU A 139 1.70 0.62 14.51
N GLY A 140 1.81 0.10 13.28
CA GLY A 140 1.01 -1.01 12.75
C GLY A 140 1.70 -2.36 12.95
N ASN A 141 0.93 -3.43 12.77
CA ASN A 141 1.39 -4.81 12.90
C ASN A 141 2.03 -5.31 11.58
N HIS A 142 3.25 -5.86 11.66
CA HIS A 142 3.94 -6.51 10.53
C HIS A 142 4.32 -7.96 10.84
N SER A 143 3.47 -8.66 11.58
CA SER A 143 3.71 -9.98 12.17
C SER A 143 4.80 -9.98 13.25
N HIS A 144 4.94 -11.11 13.95
CA HIS A 144 6.02 -11.28 14.91
C HIS A 144 7.31 -11.69 14.23
N THR A 145 7.26 -12.78 13.46
CA THR A 145 8.45 -13.43 12.91
C THR A 145 8.89 -12.90 11.54
N HIS A 146 8.09 -12.06 10.91
CA HIS A 146 8.28 -11.64 9.50
C HIS A 146 8.40 -12.83 8.54
N ALA A 147 7.72 -13.95 8.84
CA ALA A 147 7.71 -15.10 7.96
C ALA A 147 6.79 -14.89 6.75
N HIS A 148 6.98 -15.68 5.70
CA HIS A 148 6.04 -15.75 4.58
C HIS A 148 4.73 -16.41 5.04
N LEU A 149 3.80 -15.64 5.56
CA LEU A 149 2.59 -16.15 6.23
C LEU A 149 1.67 -16.96 5.32
N VAL A 150 1.69 -16.72 4.02
CA VAL A 150 0.93 -17.53 3.03
C VAL A 150 1.46 -18.96 2.90
N ARG A 151 2.68 -19.24 3.38
CA ARG A 151 3.36 -20.52 3.20
C ARG A 151 3.00 -21.48 4.32
N ARG A 152 2.51 -22.66 3.91
CA ARG A 152 2.39 -23.80 4.83
C ARG A 152 3.75 -24.50 4.97
N LEU A 153 4.05 -24.95 6.17
CA LEU A 153 5.19 -25.82 6.45
C LEU A 153 4.95 -27.22 5.84
N PRO A 154 6.00 -28.03 5.63
CA PRO A 154 5.82 -29.42 5.22
C PRO A 154 4.84 -30.13 6.17
N ASP A 155 3.91 -30.88 5.61
CA ASP A 155 2.88 -31.66 6.31
C ASP A 155 1.94 -30.85 7.24
N GLU A 156 1.99 -29.52 7.16
CA GLU A 156 1.10 -28.64 7.94
C GLU A 156 -0.33 -28.65 7.39
N SER A 157 -1.29 -29.08 8.22
CA SER A 157 -2.69 -28.97 7.90
C SER A 157 -3.15 -27.51 7.81
N GLU A 158 -4.28 -27.25 7.14
CA GLU A 158 -4.84 -25.90 7.08
C GLU A 158 -5.15 -25.34 8.47
N THR A 159 -5.69 -26.15 9.35
CA THR A 159 -5.99 -25.77 10.73
C THR A 159 -4.73 -25.39 11.49
N ALA A 160 -3.66 -26.18 11.39
CA ALA A 160 -2.39 -25.89 12.04
C ALA A 160 -1.76 -24.58 11.50
N TRP A 161 -1.79 -24.41 10.17
CA TRP A 161 -1.35 -23.17 9.52
C TRP A 161 -2.13 -21.93 10.02
N ARG A 162 -3.48 -22.01 10.07
CA ARG A 162 -4.30 -20.91 10.58
C ARG A 162 -3.96 -20.58 12.04
N GLN A 163 -3.77 -21.61 12.87
CA GLN A 163 -3.37 -21.41 14.27
C GLN A 163 -2.01 -20.75 14.39
N ARG A 164 -1.01 -21.21 13.64
CA ARG A 164 0.35 -20.64 13.64
C ARG A 164 0.34 -19.20 13.18
N VAL A 165 -0.31 -18.90 12.06
CA VAL A 165 -0.41 -17.54 11.51
C VAL A 165 -1.18 -16.62 12.46
N SER A 166 -2.28 -17.11 13.02
CA SER A 166 -3.05 -16.35 14.02
C SER A 166 -2.22 -16.00 15.24
N ALA A 167 -1.46 -16.97 15.76
CA ALA A 167 -0.59 -16.76 16.92
C ALA A 167 0.54 -15.77 16.62
N ASP A 168 1.12 -15.81 15.42
CA ASP A 168 2.16 -14.87 14.98
C ASP A 168 1.65 -13.42 14.97
N ILE A 169 0.49 -13.18 14.36
CA ILE A 169 -0.15 -11.86 14.33
C ILE A 169 -0.52 -11.38 15.73
N ASP A 170 -1.08 -12.26 16.58
CA ASP A 170 -1.48 -11.93 17.95
C ASP A 170 -0.28 -11.61 18.84
N THR A 171 0.83 -12.34 18.66
CA THR A 171 2.08 -12.06 19.39
C THR A 171 2.59 -10.66 19.08
N ALA A 172 2.64 -10.28 17.79
CA ALA A 172 3.05 -8.93 17.40
C ALA A 172 2.12 -7.86 18.00
N ALA A 173 0.80 -8.07 17.93
CA ALA A 173 -0.17 -7.14 18.51
C ALA A 173 0.01 -6.97 20.04
N GLN A 174 0.22 -8.08 20.75
CA GLN A 174 0.47 -8.07 22.19
C GLN A 174 1.77 -7.32 22.54
N ARG A 175 2.85 -7.55 21.75
CA ARG A 175 4.12 -6.85 21.94
C ARG A 175 3.98 -5.34 21.71
N LEU A 176 3.34 -4.93 20.61
CA LEU A 176 3.07 -3.52 20.32
C LEU A 176 2.28 -2.85 21.44
N ARG A 177 1.16 -3.46 21.85
CA ARG A 177 0.34 -2.91 22.94
C ARG A 177 1.11 -2.83 24.26
N ALA A 178 1.83 -3.89 24.64
CA ALA A 178 2.56 -3.94 25.90
C ALA A 178 3.74 -2.95 25.96
N GLN A 179 4.41 -2.70 24.83
CA GLN A 179 5.62 -1.90 24.78
C GLN A 179 5.37 -0.43 24.45
N THR A 180 4.33 -0.12 23.66
CA THR A 180 4.09 1.23 23.12
C THR A 180 2.66 1.74 23.33
N GLY A 181 1.76 0.90 23.83
CA GLY A 181 0.34 1.23 23.97
C GLY A 181 -0.43 1.20 22.62
N SER A 182 0.21 0.88 21.50
CA SER A 182 -0.45 0.86 20.21
C SER A 182 -1.52 -0.23 20.10
N ASP A 183 -2.71 0.13 19.62
CA ASP A 183 -3.82 -0.78 19.28
C ASP A 183 -4.29 -0.56 17.83
N SER A 184 -3.36 -0.21 16.94
CA SER A 184 -3.63 0.02 15.52
C SER A 184 -4.27 -1.20 14.87
N LYS A 185 -5.24 -0.96 13.99
CA LYS A 185 -5.93 -1.99 13.20
C LYS A 185 -5.34 -2.14 11.79
N LEU A 186 -4.11 -1.70 11.59
CA LEU A 186 -3.38 -1.85 10.34
C LEU A 186 -2.44 -3.05 10.40
N PHE A 187 -2.53 -3.91 9.40
CA PHE A 187 -1.65 -5.07 9.24
C PHE A 187 -0.99 -5.04 7.86
N ALA A 188 0.33 -4.85 7.79
CA ALA A 188 1.08 -5.02 6.56
C ALA A 188 1.51 -6.48 6.39
N TYR A 189 1.25 -7.04 5.22
CA TYR A 189 1.65 -8.40 4.90
C TYR A 189 3.17 -8.47 4.69
N PRO A 190 3.91 -9.31 5.43
CA PRO A 190 5.33 -9.55 5.13
C PRO A 190 5.54 -9.89 3.66
N TYR A 191 6.54 -9.27 3.04
CA TYR A 191 6.83 -9.37 1.60
C TYR A 191 5.68 -8.89 0.68
N GLY A 192 4.59 -8.36 1.23
CA GLY A 192 3.36 -8.03 0.48
C GLY A 192 2.64 -9.28 -0.05
N GLU A 193 2.92 -10.46 0.46
CA GLU A 193 2.27 -11.72 0.06
C GLU A 193 0.95 -11.93 0.81
N TYR A 194 -0.13 -12.10 0.08
CA TYR A 194 -1.46 -12.41 0.65
C TYR A 194 -2.20 -13.46 -0.17
N SER A 195 -3.22 -14.04 0.42
CA SER A 195 -4.19 -14.94 -0.20
C SER A 195 -5.54 -14.77 0.49
N GLN A 196 -6.64 -15.23 -0.12
CA GLN A 196 -7.98 -15.18 0.48
C GLN A 196 -8.00 -15.82 1.86
N SER A 197 -7.31 -16.95 2.04
CA SER A 197 -7.22 -17.62 3.35
C SER A 197 -6.49 -16.79 4.39
N LEU A 198 -5.43 -16.07 4.02
CA LEU A 198 -4.71 -15.16 4.92
C LEU A 198 -5.52 -13.88 5.19
N GLN A 199 -6.15 -13.31 4.16
CA GLN A 199 -7.07 -12.18 4.30
C GLN A 199 -8.23 -12.50 5.26
N ALA A 200 -8.75 -13.73 5.23
CA ALA A 200 -9.79 -14.17 6.17
C ALA A 200 -9.31 -14.10 7.62
N ILE A 201 -8.07 -14.53 7.92
CA ILE A 201 -7.47 -14.43 9.25
C ILE A 201 -7.32 -12.96 9.67
N VAL A 202 -6.79 -12.12 8.78
CA VAL A 202 -6.60 -10.68 9.02
C VAL A 202 -7.93 -9.99 9.31
N LYS A 203 -8.97 -10.33 8.54
CA LYS A 203 -10.35 -9.85 8.73
C LYS A 203 -10.96 -10.30 10.06
N GLU A 204 -10.83 -11.59 10.41
CA GLU A 204 -11.33 -12.17 11.67
C GLU A 204 -10.71 -11.46 12.89
N LYS A 205 -9.49 -10.96 12.77
CA LYS A 205 -8.80 -10.19 13.81
C LYS A 205 -9.13 -8.69 13.79
N GLY A 206 -9.98 -8.25 12.87
CA GLY A 206 -10.42 -6.86 12.75
C GLY A 206 -9.36 -5.90 12.18
N TYR A 207 -8.42 -6.41 11.39
CA TYR A 207 -7.40 -5.58 10.72
C TYR A 207 -7.81 -5.17 9.31
N PHE A 208 -7.30 -4.03 8.88
CA PHE A 208 -7.14 -3.68 7.48
C PHE A 208 -5.83 -4.27 6.96
N GLY A 209 -5.86 -4.89 5.77
CA GLY A 209 -4.70 -5.53 5.16
C GLY A 209 -3.98 -4.59 4.20
N ILE A 210 -2.68 -4.36 4.43
CA ILE A 210 -1.85 -3.48 3.64
C ILE A 210 -0.84 -4.32 2.85
N ALA A 211 -0.92 -4.28 1.54
CA ALA A 211 -0.07 -5.07 0.66
C ALA A 211 1.03 -4.21 -0.02
N GLN A 212 1.73 -4.77 -1.03
CA GLN A 212 2.82 -4.07 -1.72
C GLN A 212 2.67 -4.09 -3.26
N GLN A 213 1.47 -4.38 -3.79
CA GLN A 213 1.18 -4.12 -5.19
C GLN A 213 0.96 -2.62 -5.40
N SER A 214 1.46 -2.09 -6.52
CA SER A 214 1.34 -0.67 -6.83
C SER A 214 -0.11 -0.27 -7.14
N GLY A 215 -0.51 0.91 -6.72
CA GLY A 215 -1.82 1.48 -7.01
C GLY A 215 -2.22 2.55 -6.00
N ALA A 216 -3.13 3.42 -6.39
CA ALA A 216 -3.85 4.30 -5.49
C ALA A 216 -5.03 3.53 -4.86
N LEU A 217 -5.51 3.99 -3.72
CA LEU A 217 -6.66 3.42 -3.04
C LEU A 217 -7.84 4.39 -3.05
N GLY A 218 -9.04 3.85 -3.11
CA GLY A 218 -10.30 4.59 -3.07
C GLY A 218 -11.38 3.77 -2.38
N GLY A 219 -12.61 4.28 -2.30
CA GLY A 219 -13.71 3.61 -1.61
C GLY A 219 -14.10 2.22 -2.15
N GLN A 220 -13.68 1.88 -3.39
CA GLN A 220 -13.90 0.55 -3.99
C GLN A 220 -12.71 -0.41 -3.82
N SER A 221 -11.64 0.00 -3.13
CA SER A 221 -10.48 -0.85 -2.90
C SER A 221 -10.81 -2.04 -2.00
N ASP A 222 -10.07 -3.14 -2.18
CA ASP A 222 -10.12 -4.25 -1.22
C ASP A 222 -9.38 -3.85 0.07
N PHE A 223 -10.12 -3.53 1.12
CA PHE A 223 -9.56 -3.12 2.42
C PHE A 223 -8.78 -4.24 3.14
N LEU A 224 -8.74 -5.44 2.56
CA LEU A 224 -7.88 -6.53 3.02
C LEU A 224 -6.61 -6.69 2.15
N ALA A 225 -6.43 -5.89 1.09
CA ALA A 225 -5.24 -5.90 0.25
C ALA A 225 -4.96 -4.51 -0.36
N LEU A 226 -4.92 -3.47 0.48
CA LEU A 226 -4.70 -2.09 0.05
C LEU A 226 -3.33 -1.93 -0.62
N PRO A 227 -3.29 -1.32 -1.81
CA PRO A 227 -2.05 -1.14 -2.57
C PRO A 227 -1.15 -0.06 -1.97
N ARG A 228 0.15 -0.16 -2.25
CA ARG A 228 1.14 0.88 -1.92
C ARG A 228 2.17 1.01 -3.05
N PHE A 229 2.68 2.19 -3.28
CA PHE A 229 3.79 2.40 -4.20
C PHE A 229 5.13 2.24 -3.48
N PRO A 230 6.00 1.29 -3.90
CA PRO A 230 7.32 1.10 -3.30
C PRO A 230 8.27 2.22 -3.72
N MET A 231 9.08 2.70 -2.75
CA MET A 231 10.03 3.79 -2.92
C MET A 231 11.46 3.31 -2.65
N SER A 232 11.94 2.39 -3.48
CA SER A 232 13.31 1.86 -3.40
C SER A 232 13.93 1.68 -4.78
N ARG A 233 15.25 1.63 -4.91
CA ARG A 233 15.96 1.49 -6.19
C ARG A 233 15.48 2.53 -7.22
N SER A 234 15.20 2.02 -8.44
CA SER A 234 14.69 2.84 -9.56
C SER A 234 13.27 3.36 -9.35
N TYR A 235 12.54 2.84 -8.35
CA TYR A 235 11.23 3.36 -7.99
C TYR A 235 11.31 4.65 -7.17
N SER A 236 12.49 4.98 -6.60
CA SER A 236 12.76 6.25 -5.92
C SER A 236 13.20 7.39 -6.85
N ASP A 237 13.24 7.18 -8.18
CA ASP A 237 13.44 8.27 -9.14
C ASP A 237 12.29 9.28 -9.05
N LEU A 238 12.61 10.59 -9.02
CA LEU A 238 11.63 11.64 -8.78
C LEU A 238 10.51 11.70 -9.81
N ARG A 239 10.77 11.35 -11.08
CA ARG A 239 9.72 11.31 -12.12
C ARG A 239 8.74 10.16 -11.88
N ARG A 240 9.26 8.99 -11.45
CA ARG A 240 8.41 7.85 -11.07
C ARG A 240 7.63 8.17 -9.80
N PHE A 241 8.27 8.80 -8.82
CA PHE A 241 7.62 9.29 -7.61
C PHE A 241 6.45 10.21 -7.96
N ALA A 242 6.68 11.24 -8.79
CA ALA A 242 5.66 12.16 -9.26
C ALA A 242 4.49 11.44 -9.95
N THR A 243 4.79 10.46 -10.83
CA THR A 243 3.74 9.63 -11.46
C THR A 243 2.95 8.83 -10.42
N SER A 244 3.63 8.27 -9.41
CA SER A 244 2.98 7.45 -8.39
C SER A 244 2.05 8.26 -7.50
N VAL A 245 2.51 9.41 -6.98
CA VAL A 245 1.71 10.23 -6.05
C VAL A 245 0.52 10.92 -6.71
N ASN A 246 0.56 11.11 -8.02
CA ASN A 246 -0.57 11.64 -8.81
C ASN A 246 -1.48 10.54 -9.38
N SER A 247 -1.27 9.27 -9.02
CA SER A 247 -2.09 8.16 -9.55
C SER A 247 -3.46 8.12 -8.89
N ARG A 248 -4.46 7.70 -9.67
CA ARG A 248 -5.84 7.45 -9.23
C ARG A 248 -6.16 5.95 -9.28
N PRO A 249 -7.09 5.43 -8.46
CA PRO A 249 -7.49 4.04 -8.54
C PRO A 249 -8.28 3.78 -9.84
N LEU A 250 -7.86 2.80 -10.63
CA LEU A 250 -8.66 2.35 -11.77
C LEU A 250 -9.95 1.72 -11.23
N PRO A 251 -11.14 2.14 -11.67
CA PRO A 251 -12.42 1.76 -11.05
C PRO A 251 -12.83 0.32 -11.42
N VAL A 252 -12.06 -0.66 -10.96
CA VAL A 252 -12.31 -2.09 -11.18
C VAL A 252 -13.43 -2.57 -10.25
N THR A 253 -14.52 -3.06 -10.83
CA THR A 253 -15.70 -3.55 -10.10
C THR A 253 -15.76 -5.07 -10.00
N SER A 254 -15.02 -5.79 -10.86
CA SER A 254 -14.96 -7.24 -10.82
C SER A 254 -13.63 -7.74 -11.39
N VAL A 255 -13.10 -8.78 -10.76
CA VAL A 255 -11.87 -9.46 -11.17
C VAL A 255 -12.16 -10.95 -11.27
N SER A 256 -11.71 -11.58 -12.34
CA SER A 256 -11.67 -13.04 -12.46
C SER A 256 -10.42 -13.50 -13.18
N THR A 257 -9.98 -14.70 -12.86
CA THR A 257 -8.76 -15.31 -13.41
C THR A 257 -9.04 -16.68 -13.99
N THR A 258 -8.21 -17.10 -14.94
CA THR A 258 -8.18 -18.49 -15.41
C THR A 258 -6.75 -19.02 -15.41
N GLY A 259 -6.59 -20.31 -15.14
CA GLY A 259 -5.29 -21.01 -15.11
C GLY A 259 -4.68 -21.06 -13.73
N ALA A 260 -4.57 -19.97 -13.03
CA ALA A 260 -4.07 -19.90 -11.66
C ALA A 260 -5.09 -19.21 -10.76
N ASP A 261 -5.20 -19.70 -9.54
CA ASP A 261 -5.74 -18.98 -8.40
C ASP A 261 -4.64 -18.10 -7.78
N GLU A 262 -4.91 -17.47 -6.64
CA GLU A 262 -3.95 -16.60 -5.93
C GLU A 262 -2.63 -17.32 -5.57
N ILE A 263 -2.72 -18.61 -5.22
CA ILE A 263 -1.56 -19.49 -4.98
C ILE A 263 -1.74 -20.75 -5.83
N SER A 264 -0.87 -20.95 -6.80
CA SER A 264 -1.03 -22.02 -7.79
C SER A 264 0.29 -22.71 -8.15
N PHE A 265 0.20 -23.91 -8.69
CA PHE A 265 1.27 -24.59 -9.43
C PHE A 265 1.20 -24.29 -10.94
N ARG A 266 0.13 -23.65 -11.38
CA ARG A 266 -0.17 -23.40 -12.78
C ARG A 266 0.02 -21.90 -13.08
N PRO A 267 0.48 -21.58 -14.29
CA PRO A 267 0.56 -20.19 -14.69
C PRO A 267 -0.83 -19.57 -14.85
N LEU A 268 -0.94 -18.30 -14.49
CA LEU A 268 -2.10 -17.48 -14.84
C LEU A 268 -2.19 -17.37 -16.36
N LYS A 269 -3.35 -17.69 -16.93
CA LYS A 269 -3.57 -17.64 -18.38
C LYS A 269 -4.28 -16.35 -18.79
N GLU A 270 -5.23 -15.92 -18.01
CA GLU A 270 -6.06 -14.76 -18.28
C GLU A 270 -6.40 -14.03 -16.98
N LEU A 271 -6.34 -12.71 -17.02
CA LEU A 271 -6.92 -11.80 -16.05
C LEU A 271 -8.06 -11.05 -16.73
N ARG A 272 -9.27 -11.14 -16.20
CA ARG A 272 -10.42 -10.40 -16.69
C ARG A 272 -10.82 -9.34 -15.68
N LEU A 273 -10.98 -8.12 -16.17
CA LEU A 273 -11.39 -6.97 -15.37
C LEU A 273 -12.67 -6.37 -15.93
N THR A 274 -13.62 -6.06 -15.07
CA THR A 274 -14.77 -5.20 -15.39
C THR A 274 -14.56 -3.86 -14.69
N LEU A 275 -14.72 -2.78 -15.43
CA LEU A 275 -14.50 -1.43 -14.96
C LEU A 275 -15.81 -0.63 -14.99
N ALA A 276 -16.00 0.22 -13.97
CA ALA A 276 -17.01 1.26 -14.02
C ALA A 276 -16.58 2.39 -14.98
N ASP A 277 -17.56 3.22 -15.38
CA ASP A 277 -17.27 4.46 -16.07
C ASP A 277 -16.45 5.38 -15.17
N GLY A 278 -15.56 6.17 -15.74
CA GLY A 278 -14.68 7.06 -15.02
C GLY A 278 -13.91 7.99 -15.95
N ASP A 279 -13.17 8.91 -15.38
CA ASP A 279 -12.42 9.92 -16.13
C ASP A 279 -11.06 9.43 -16.63
N TYR A 280 -11.04 8.23 -17.24
CA TYR A 280 -9.86 7.62 -17.84
C TYR A 280 -10.06 7.34 -19.33
N ARG A 281 -8.97 7.39 -20.10
CA ARG A 281 -8.98 7.09 -21.54
C ARG A 281 -8.99 5.58 -21.77
N ALA A 282 -10.18 4.98 -21.83
CA ALA A 282 -10.37 3.53 -21.99
C ALA A 282 -9.62 2.95 -23.20
N GLN A 283 -9.49 3.70 -24.30
CA GLN A 283 -8.79 3.28 -25.52
C GLN A 283 -7.26 3.19 -25.34
N GLN A 284 -6.73 3.83 -24.30
CA GLN A 284 -5.31 3.82 -23.94
C GLN A 284 -5.02 2.93 -22.71
N LEU A 285 -6.03 2.18 -22.24
CA LEU A 285 -5.84 1.21 -21.19
C LEU A 285 -4.84 0.13 -21.64
N ALA A 286 -3.80 -0.07 -20.87
CA ALA A 286 -2.77 -1.05 -21.14
C ALA A 286 -2.35 -1.78 -19.86
N CYS A 287 -1.97 -3.05 -20.01
CA CYS A 287 -1.52 -3.88 -18.90
C CYS A 287 -0.10 -4.40 -19.15
N TYR A 288 0.70 -4.47 -18.09
CA TYR A 288 2.12 -4.80 -18.15
C TYR A 288 2.47 -5.81 -17.07
N ARG A 289 3.45 -6.68 -17.33
CA ARG A 289 4.11 -7.46 -16.30
C ARG A 289 4.94 -6.55 -15.38
N ALA A 290 5.31 -7.04 -14.21
CA ALA A 290 6.22 -6.33 -13.30
C ALA A 290 7.56 -5.94 -13.97
N SER A 291 8.00 -6.69 -14.99
CA SER A 291 9.19 -6.36 -15.81
C SER A 291 8.99 -5.18 -16.78
N GLY A 292 7.77 -4.64 -16.90
CA GLY A 292 7.40 -3.62 -17.87
C GLY A 292 7.00 -4.18 -19.24
N ALA A 293 7.07 -5.49 -19.48
CA ALA A 293 6.65 -6.08 -20.75
C ALA A 293 5.13 -5.96 -20.94
N PRO A 294 4.67 -5.42 -22.08
CA PRO A 294 3.23 -5.26 -22.36
C PRO A 294 2.54 -6.62 -22.54
N LEU A 295 1.28 -6.66 -22.14
CA LEU A 295 0.40 -7.81 -22.29
C LEU A 295 -0.69 -7.51 -23.34
N GLN A 296 -1.13 -8.57 -24.02
CA GLN A 296 -2.22 -8.46 -24.99
C GLN A 296 -3.53 -8.26 -24.24
N LEU A 297 -4.23 -7.17 -24.58
CA LEU A 297 -5.52 -6.80 -24.03
C LEU A 297 -6.59 -6.90 -25.14
N THR A 298 -7.73 -7.50 -24.81
CA THR A 298 -8.90 -7.61 -25.69
C THR A 298 -10.12 -7.07 -24.97
N VAL A 299 -10.86 -6.18 -25.60
CA VAL A 299 -12.15 -5.71 -25.07
C VAL A 299 -13.22 -6.76 -25.37
N ILE A 300 -13.82 -7.31 -24.31
CA ILE A 300 -14.89 -8.31 -24.40
C ILE A 300 -16.26 -7.62 -24.47
N ARG A 301 -16.45 -6.54 -23.73
CA ARG A 301 -17.70 -5.79 -23.66
C ARG A 301 -17.39 -4.30 -23.40
N GLN A 302 -18.18 -3.45 -24.04
CA GLN A 302 -18.00 -1.99 -23.96
C GLN A 302 -18.71 -1.34 -22.76
N LYS A 303 -19.86 -1.89 -22.32
CA LYS A 303 -20.66 -1.31 -21.22
C LYS A 303 -21.27 -2.42 -20.35
N PRO A 304 -20.86 -2.55 -19.07
CA PRO A 304 -19.64 -1.95 -18.50
C PRO A 304 -18.41 -2.46 -19.24
N LEU A 305 -17.36 -1.64 -19.29
CA LEU A 305 -16.12 -2.02 -19.96
C LEU A 305 -15.55 -3.29 -19.32
N THR A 306 -15.45 -4.35 -20.11
CA THR A 306 -14.87 -5.62 -19.66
C THR A 306 -13.72 -5.99 -20.59
N ILE A 307 -12.55 -6.18 -20.03
CA ILE A 307 -11.32 -6.54 -20.73
C ILE A 307 -10.83 -7.92 -20.31
N SER A 308 -10.18 -8.58 -21.26
CA SER A 308 -9.38 -9.79 -21.03
C SER A 308 -7.92 -9.46 -21.30
N VAL A 309 -7.06 -9.81 -20.35
CA VAL A 309 -5.61 -9.65 -20.45
C VAL A 309 -4.98 -11.05 -20.55
N ALA A 310 -4.43 -11.39 -21.71
CA ALA A 310 -3.76 -12.66 -21.93
C ALA A 310 -2.37 -12.66 -21.26
N VAL A 311 -2.14 -13.61 -20.34
CA VAL A 311 -0.88 -13.72 -19.61
C VAL A 311 -0.01 -14.81 -20.21
N SER A 312 0.62 -14.49 -21.35
CA SER A 312 1.50 -15.39 -22.09
C SER A 312 2.95 -15.38 -21.54
N GLY A 313 3.73 -16.40 -21.90
CA GLY A 313 5.15 -16.54 -21.57
C GLY A 313 5.42 -17.22 -20.23
N LYS A 314 6.73 -17.40 -19.93
CA LYS A 314 7.18 -18.10 -18.72
C LYS A 314 6.76 -17.35 -17.46
N GLN A 315 6.26 -18.11 -16.50
CA GLN A 315 5.91 -17.67 -15.16
C GLN A 315 6.59 -18.65 -14.19
N PRO A 316 7.87 -18.44 -13.84
CA PRO A 316 8.58 -19.30 -12.90
C PRO A 316 7.93 -19.26 -11.52
N ALA A 317 8.30 -20.18 -10.64
CA ALA A 317 7.90 -20.10 -9.23
C ALA A 317 8.33 -18.74 -8.66
N GLY A 318 7.39 -18.05 -7.99
CA GLY A 318 7.62 -16.69 -7.51
C GLY A 318 6.36 -15.88 -7.35
N ARG A 319 6.53 -14.63 -6.93
CA ARG A 319 5.50 -13.62 -6.84
C ARG A 319 5.40 -12.86 -8.16
N HIS A 320 4.22 -12.85 -8.75
CA HIS A 320 3.95 -12.20 -10.02
C HIS A 320 2.97 -11.04 -9.85
N LYS A 321 3.09 -10.03 -10.69
CA LYS A 321 2.20 -8.88 -10.73
C LYS A 321 1.90 -8.46 -12.18
N ILE A 322 0.68 -8.02 -12.40
CA ILE A 322 0.26 -7.28 -13.58
C ILE A 322 -0.15 -5.89 -13.11
N ASN A 323 0.34 -4.87 -13.79
CA ASN A 323 -0.10 -3.48 -13.60
C ASN A 323 -0.92 -3.07 -14.81
N CYS A 324 -2.14 -2.63 -14.61
CA CYS A 324 -3.01 -2.06 -15.65
C CYS A 324 -3.14 -0.56 -15.39
N THR A 325 -2.89 0.26 -16.42
CA THR A 325 -2.94 1.71 -16.32
C THR A 325 -3.69 2.32 -17.49
N ALA A 326 -4.39 3.42 -17.22
CA ALA A 326 -4.99 4.26 -18.24
C ALA A 326 -4.70 5.73 -17.93
N PRO A 327 -4.33 6.59 -18.91
CA PRO A 327 -4.20 8.01 -18.67
C PRO A 327 -5.55 8.62 -18.27
N ALA A 328 -5.55 9.66 -17.45
CA ALA A 328 -6.72 10.48 -17.20
C ALA A 328 -7.15 11.22 -18.48
N SER A 329 -8.44 11.52 -18.61
CA SER A 329 -8.99 12.15 -19.80
C SER A 329 -8.54 13.61 -19.93
N GLU A 330 -8.49 14.33 -18.83
CA GLU A 330 -8.20 15.77 -18.80
C GLU A 330 -6.85 16.11 -18.20
N ASP A 331 -6.39 15.33 -17.18
CA ASP A 331 -5.17 15.62 -16.42
C ASP A 331 -3.94 14.97 -17.06
N ALA A 332 -3.12 15.76 -17.74
CA ALA A 332 -1.90 15.27 -18.37
C ALA A 332 -0.89 14.75 -17.32
N GLY A 333 -0.38 13.53 -17.53
CA GLY A 333 0.59 12.90 -16.61
C GLY A 333 -0.02 12.15 -15.44
N VAL A 334 -1.34 12.23 -15.26
CA VAL A 334 -2.09 11.46 -14.27
C VAL A 334 -2.53 10.13 -14.87
N TYR A 335 -2.41 9.04 -14.10
CA TYR A 335 -2.76 7.70 -14.52
C TYR A 335 -3.69 7.03 -13.52
N PHE A 336 -4.73 6.39 -14.00
CA PHE A 336 -5.50 5.42 -13.26
C PHE A 336 -4.74 4.11 -13.20
N TRP A 337 -4.66 3.48 -12.01
CA TRP A 337 -3.80 2.32 -11.75
C TRP A 337 -4.54 1.21 -11.01
N TYR A 338 -4.37 -0.02 -11.49
CA TYR A 338 -4.77 -1.25 -10.82
C TYR A 338 -3.66 -2.29 -10.93
N SER A 339 -3.40 -3.03 -9.86
CA SER A 339 -2.45 -4.14 -9.89
C SER A 339 -3.10 -5.43 -9.40
N HIS A 340 -2.78 -6.53 -10.07
CA HIS A 340 -3.17 -7.87 -9.68
C HIS A 340 -1.93 -8.71 -9.35
N GLN A 341 -1.95 -9.41 -8.20
CA GLN A 341 -0.85 -10.25 -7.73
C GLN A 341 -1.30 -11.71 -7.65
N TRP A 342 -0.39 -12.63 -7.97
CA TRP A 342 -0.54 -14.07 -7.72
C TRP A 342 0.80 -14.70 -7.42
N LEU A 343 0.77 -15.89 -6.79
CA LEU A 343 1.94 -16.64 -6.35
C LEU A 343 2.01 -17.98 -7.08
N ILE A 344 3.18 -18.34 -7.59
CA ILE A 344 3.40 -19.64 -8.23
C ILE A 344 4.40 -20.44 -7.40
N LYS A 345 3.99 -21.65 -6.97
CA LYS A 345 4.84 -22.63 -6.32
C LYS A 345 5.74 -23.36 -7.32
N GLN A 346 6.79 -24.02 -6.82
CA GLN A 346 7.60 -24.92 -7.61
C GLN A 346 6.79 -26.15 -8.03
N ALA A 347 7.23 -26.85 -9.07
CA ALA A 347 6.52 -28.02 -9.61
C ALA A 347 6.45 -29.19 -8.62
N ASP A 348 7.39 -29.28 -7.68
CA ASP A 348 7.41 -30.24 -6.58
C ASP A 348 6.51 -29.88 -5.39
N GLY A 349 5.81 -28.76 -5.48
CA GLY A 349 4.96 -28.23 -4.42
C GLY A 349 5.66 -27.34 -3.42
N GLY A 350 6.96 -27.20 -3.52
CA GLY A 350 7.77 -26.35 -2.68
C GLY A 350 7.54 -24.84 -2.96
N TRP A 351 8.01 -24.02 -2.04
CA TRP A 351 8.02 -22.56 -2.20
C TRP A 351 9.33 -22.09 -2.86
N TYR A 352 9.23 -21.03 -3.62
CA TYR A 352 10.40 -20.36 -4.19
C TYR A 352 11.26 -19.71 -3.10
N ARG A 353 12.54 -19.52 -3.41
CA ARG A 353 13.47 -18.71 -2.61
C ARG A 353 13.48 -17.28 -3.19
N GLU A 354 13.45 -16.28 -2.32
CA GLU A 354 13.69 -14.87 -2.69
C GLU A 354 15.16 -14.56 -2.84
#